data_37506fc4ec7982294078a386e354770a
#
_entry.id   37506fc4ec7982294078a386e354770a
#
_cell.length_a   1.000
_cell.length_b   1.000
_cell.length_c   1.000
_cell.angle_alpha   90.00
_cell.angle_beta   90.00
_cell.angle_gamma   90.00
#
_symmetry.space_group_name_H-M   'P 1'
#
loop_
_entity.id
_entity.type
_entity.pdbx_description
1 polymer ?
#
loop_
_entity_poly.entity_id
_entity_poly.type
_entity_poly.pdbx_seq_one_letter_code
_entity_poly.pdbx_strand_id
1 'polypeptide(L)'
;MNDIDVRRFVDINIKQHVETQISGTRDTLVLYTHEGTFGKISGNTTTNISDDEILASWAAASAIYPAQTFPDTNAYLSMYFQNAGARVVVIEGVDYTDLTADMLKSLDNKFILVAQCSAKANVELAYAALKKIATTRETDKDIYGVNEKIIFGRTMTATDTDVITNFASKYSKVYGAEMTMAAYLSGIDVYGVSTVNDYMYTAESIDEEVLTDELYETLSLNDINVDTYFAGNVRDLGGNLKNGADLTNSYVRIILHQTLTDRLLELLVTKIKNVDGVGKIYATISKELENYRSCGYLSTDKVWTDKTMTVTANGKQYTIIEEGTPLTNGYFVQVLPMSALTENDRAARKAPPIYVIIADQYGIRAITVNGEII
;
A
#
# COMPACT_ATOMS: atom_id res chain seq x y z
N MET A 1 -20.10 17.63 6.58
CA MET A 1 -19.13 18.73 6.44
C MET A 1 -18.16 18.25 5.40
N ASN A 2 -18.08 18.83 4.20
CA ASN A 2 -17.11 18.40 3.19
C ASN A 2 -15.74 18.80 3.70
N ASP A 3 -14.93 17.84 4.13
CA ASP A 3 -13.56 18.09 4.51
C ASP A 3 -12.81 18.62 3.29
N ILE A 4 -12.09 19.73 3.50
CA ILE A 4 -11.24 20.28 2.45
C ILE A 4 -10.10 19.29 2.21
N ASP A 5 -9.92 18.87 0.97
CA ASP A 5 -8.84 17.96 0.60
C ASP A 5 -7.47 18.58 0.98
N VAL A 6 -6.79 17.93 1.90
CA VAL A 6 -5.48 18.34 2.44
C VAL A 6 -4.43 18.46 1.34
N ARG A 7 -4.58 17.68 0.27
CA ARG A 7 -3.69 17.67 -0.90
C ARG A 7 -3.68 18.98 -1.68
N ARG A 8 -4.70 19.83 -1.49
CA ARG A 8 -4.67 21.20 -2.01
C ARG A 8 -3.58 22.07 -1.39
N PHE A 9 -3.08 21.69 -0.21
CA PHE A 9 -2.09 22.44 0.53
C PHE A 9 -0.73 21.77 0.57
N VAL A 10 -0.70 20.44 0.49
CA VAL A 10 0.53 19.62 0.49
C VAL A 10 0.42 18.59 -0.62
N ASP A 11 1.16 18.82 -1.71
CA ASP A 11 1.30 17.87 -2.81
C ASP A 11 2.74 17.35 -2.79
N ILE A 12 2.89 16.09 -2.40
CA ILE A 12 4.20 15.41 -2.34
C ILE A 12 4.24 14.38 -3.47
N ASN A 13 5.16 14.59 -4.38
CA ASN A 13 5.43 13.65 -5.45
C ASN A 13 6.75 12.91 -5.14
N ILE A 14 6.64 11.72 -4.58
CA ILE A 14 7.77 10.84 -4.36
C ILE A 14 7.88 9.96 -5.61
N LYS A 15 8.83 10.29 -6.48
CA LYS A 15 9.13 9.46 -7.64
C LYS A 15 10.06 8.33 -7.22
N GLN A 16 9.57 7.12 -7.39
CA GLN A 16 10.41 5.94 -7.42
C GLN A 16 10.79 5.65 -8.87
N HIS A 17 11.82 4.85 -9.05
CA HIS A 17 12.26 4.35 -10.36
C HIS A 17 11.17 3.56 -11.12
N VAL A 18 10.11 3.16 -10.44
CA VAL A 18 8.85 2.68 -11.02
C VAL A 18 7.81 3.77 -10.75
N GLU A 19 7.24 4.35 -11.78
CA GLU A 19 6.28 5.47 -11.69
C GLU A 19 5.06 5.09 -10.85
N THR A 20 5.07 5.43 -9.57
CA THR A 20 3.88 5.31 -8.72
C THR A 20 3.70 6.59 -7.92
N GLN A 21 2.61 7.31 -8.15
CA GLN A 21 2.19 8.44 -7.30
C GLN A 21 1.37 7.86 -6.14
N ILE A 22 1.71 8.24 -4.93
CA ILE A 22 1.09 7.72 -3.70
C ILE A 22 0.69 8.86 -2.78
N SER A 23 -0.49 8.86 -2.19
CA SER A 23 -0.97 9.81 -1.17
C SER A 23 -1.90 9.18 -0.10
N GLY A 24 -1.75 9.54 1.13
CA GLY A 24 -2.51 9.42 2.39
C GLY A 24 -3.22 8.13 2.84
N THR A 25 -2.81 7.49 3.94
CA THR A 25 -3.29 6.17 4.34
C THR A 25 -3.59 5.96 5.82
N ARG A 26 -4.41 4.96 6.15
CA ARG A 26 -4.65 4.43 7.49
C ARG A 26 -4.76 2.90 7.48
N ASP A 27 -4.41 2.27 8.56
CA ASP A 27 -4.33 0.81 8.79
C ASP A 27 -5.71 0.12 8.92
N THR A 28 -6.66 0.45 8.06
CA THR A 28 -8.02 -0.10 8.14
C THR A 28 -8.35 -0.89 6.88
N LEU A 29 -8.68 -2.16 7.04
CA LEU A 29 -9.23 -2.97 5.96
C LEU A 29 -10.64 -2.53 5.63
N VAL A 30 -10.97 -2.44 4.35
CA VAL A 30 -12.36 -2.36 3.89
C VAL A 30 -12.75 -3.68 3.25
N LEU A 31 -13.73 -4.33 3.82
CA LEU A 31 -14.33 -5.56 3.33
C LEU A 31 -15.68 -5.26 2.70
N TYR A 32 -15.82 -5.50 1.41
CA TYR A 32 -17.10 -5.44 0.71
C TYR A 32 -17.78 -6.80 0.80
N THR A 33 -19.04 -6.83 1.23
CA THR A 33 -19.84 -8.07 1.30
C THR A 33 -21.17 -7.95 0.58
N HIS A 34 -21.59 -9.04 -0.07
CA HIS A 34 -22.90 -9.16 -0.72
C HIS A 34 -23.97 -9.76 0.21
N GLU A 35 -23.59 -10.26 1.38
CA GLU A 35 -24.53 -10.95 2.30
C GLU A 35 -25.41 -9.99 3.10
N GLY A 36 -25.01 -8.72 3.25
CA GLY A 36 -25.72 -7.74 4.06
C GLY A 36 -27.01 -7.23 3.43
N THR A 37 -27.95 -6.87 4.28
CA THR A 37 -29.22 -6.23 3.89
C THR A 37 -29.22 -4.71 4.11
N PHE A 38 -28.17 -4.18 4.73
CA PHE A 38 -28.04 -2.78 5.11
C PHE A 38 -27.33 -2.01 3.99
N GLY A 39 -27.96 -1.02 3.49
CA GLY A 39 -27.38 0.06 2.72
C GLY A 39 -26.57 -0.35 1.49
N LYS A 40 -27.24 -0.72 0.39
CA LYS A 40 -26.58 -0.80 -0.91
C LYS A 40 -25.86 0.50 -1.19
N ILE A 41 -24.56 0.46 -1.52
CA ILE A 41 -23.92 1.59 -2.17
C ILE A 41 -24.57 1.71 -3.55
N SER A 42 -25.51 2.63 -3.71
CA SER A 42 -26.10 2.93 -5.00
C SER A 42 -25.45 4.18 -5.55
N GLY A 43 -24.69 4.02 -6.62
CA GLY A 43 -23.98 5.12 -7.26
C GLY A 43 -22.77 5.61 -6.44
N ASN A 44 -22.38 6.88 -6.62
CA ASN A 44 -21.22 7.50 -5.97
C ASN A 44 -21.45 7.91 -4.50
N THR A 45 -22.53 7.48 -3.87
CA THR A 45 -22.83 7.80 -2.47
C THR A 45 -22.41 6.64 -1.58
N THR A 46 -21.26 6.78 -0.96
CA THR A 46 -20.92 6.01 0.23
C THR A 46 -21.78 6.50 1.38
N THR A 47 -22.41 5.58 2.08
CA THR A 47 -22.82 5.85 3.46
C THR A 47 -21.56 6.28 4.21
N ASN A 48 -21.65 7.41 4.94
CA ASN A 48 -20.52 7.87 5.76
C ASN A 48 -20.06 6.73 6.65
N ILE A 49 -18.87 6.20 6.39
CA ILE A 49 -18.22 5.27 7.29
C ILE A 49 -17.86 6.08 8.53
N SER A 50 -18.59 5.90 9.61
CA SER A 50 -18.27 6.50 10.90
C SER A 50 -17.17 5.70 11.59
N ASP A 51 -16.41 6.34 12.49
CA ASP A 51 -15.42 5.62 13.30
C ASP A 51 -16.08 4.57 14.20
N ASP A 52 -17.38 4.69 14.47
CA ASP A 52 -18.18 3.75 15.26
C ASP A 52 -18.45 2.42 14.52
N GLU A 53 -18.29 2.40 13.19
CA GLU A 53 -18.47 1.20 12.35
C GLU A 53 -17.16 0.39 12.18
N ILE A 54 -16.06 0.83 12.78
CA ILE A 54 -14.78 0.13 12.71
C ILE A 54 -14.77 -1.03 13.72
N LEU A 55 -14.62 -2.24 13.20
CA LEU A 55 -14.48 -3.46 14.01
C LEU A 55 -13.01 -3.67 14.34
N ALA A 56 -12.68 -3.61 15.62
CA ALA A 56 -11.29 -3.70 16.11
C ALA A 56 -10.95 -5.06 16.76
N SER A 57 -11.87 -6.02 16.75
CA SER A 57 -11.63 -7.34 17.32
C SER A 57 -12.56 -8.39 16.74
N TRP A 58 -12.13 -9.67 16.80
CA TRP A 58 -12.96 -10.80 16.42
C TRP A 58 -14.26 -10.87 17.24
N ALA A 59 -14.20 -10.57 18.53
CA ALA A 59 -15.40 -10.59 19.37
C ALA A 59 -16.48 -9.61 18.90
N ALA A 60 -16.09 -8.39 18.52
CA ALA A 60 -17.01 -7.41 17.95
C ALA A 60 -17.52 -7.86 16.58
N ALA A 61 -16.63 -8.33 15.72
CA ALA A 61 -16.96 -8.76 14.36
C ALA A 61 -17.92 -9.95 14.35
N SER A 62 -17.65 -10.99 15.14
CA SER A 62 -18.49 -12.19 15.21
C SER A 62 -19.85 -11.96 15.84
N ALA A 63 -19.99 -10.95 16.70
CA ALA A 63 -21.26 -10.56 17.28
C ALA A 63 -22.19 -9.88 16.25
N ILE A 64 -21.60 -9.07 15.34
CA ILE A 64 -22.35 -8.37 14.29
C ILE A 64 -22.59 -9.28 13.08
N TYR A 65 -21.59 -10.09 12.72
CA TYR A 65 -21.63 -11.03 11.59
C TYR A 65 -21.51 -12.49 12.05
N PRO A 66 -22.55 -13.04 12.72
CA PRO A 66 -22.56 -14.45 13.14
C PRO A 66 -22.62 -15.39 11.92
N ALA A 67 -21.86 -16.50 11.97
CA ALA A 67 -21.74 -17.46 10.87
C ALA A 67 -23.06 -18.06 10.37
N GLN A 68 -24.10 -18.12 11.23
CA GLN A 68 -25.41 -18.63 10.85
C GLN A 68 -26.15 -17.71 9.87
N THR A 69 -25.88 -16.39 9.96
CA THR A 69 -26.59 -15.37 9.15
C THR A 69 -25.71 -14.85 8.02
N PHE A 70 -24.41 -14.75 8.27
CA PHE A 70 -23.41 -14.18 7.35
C PHE A 70 -22.22 -15.13 7.20
N PRO A 71 -22.40 -16.33 6.60
CA PRO A 71 -21.35 -17.33 6.58
C PRO A 71 -20.07 -16.88 5.85
N ASP A 72 -20.22 -16.19 4.71
CA ASP A 72 -19.08 -15.74 3.91
C ASP A 72 -18.37 -14.58 4.58
N THR A 73 -19.09 -13.55 5.04
CA THR A 73 -18.51 -12.40 5.74
C THR A 73 -17.83 -12.85 7.03
N ASN A 74 -18.46 -13.74 7.79
CA ASN A 74 -17.88 -14.30 9.01
C ASN A 74 -16.58 -15.06 8.74
N ALA A 75 -16.51 -15.86 7.66
CA ALA A 75 -15.30 -16.59 7.28
C ALA A 75 -14.13 -15.63 6.95
N TYR A 76 -14.39 -14.57 6.19
CA TYR A 76 -13.39 -13.54 5.89
C TYR A 76 -12.90 -12.82 7.15
N LEU A 77 -13.81 -12.38 8.00
CA LEU A 77 -13.46 -11.71 9.26
C LEU A 77 -12.71 -12.63 10.21
N SER A 78 -13.10 -13.91 10.28
CA SER A 78 -12.41 -14.92 11.08
C SER A 78 -10.97 -15.10 10.62
N MET A 79 -10.76 -15.28 9.31
CA MET A 79 -9.42 -15.41 8.72
C MET A 79 -8.56 -14.18 9.00
N TYR A 80 -9.12 -12.99 8.84
CA TYR A 80 -8.44 -11.73 9.10
C TYR A 80 -7.97 -11.61 10.56
N PHE A 81 -8.87 -11.78 11.53
CA PHE A 81 -8.52 -11.62 12.94
C PHE A 81 -7.69 -12.78 13.51
N GLN A 82 -7.80 -13.99 12.97
CA GLN A 82 -6.92 -15.11 13.34
C GLN A 82 -5.47 -14.89 12.93
N ASN A 83 -5.23 -14.12 11.87
CA ASN A 83 -3.91 -13.76 11.40
C ASN A 83 -3.47 -12.36 11.87
N ALA A 84 -3.93 -11.94 13.05
CA ALA A 84 -3.56 -10.69 13.70
C ALA A 84 -4.01 -9.40 12.99
N GLY A 85 -5.06 -9.45 12.18
CA GLY A 85 -5.66 -8.26 11.58
C GLY A 85 -6.08 -7.22 12.63
N ALA A 86 -5.84 -5.93 12.36
CA ALA A 86 -6.03 -4.85 13.32
C ALA A 86 -7.46 -4.30 13.33
N ARG A 87 -7.89 -3.70 12.22
CA ARG A 87 -9.19 -3.01 12.11
C ARG A 87 -9.84 -3.27 10.76
N VAL A 88 -11.16 -3.38 10.74
CA VAL A 88 -11.93 -3.59 9.51
C VAL A 88 -13.21 -2.77 9.50
N VAL A 89 -13.55 -2.23 8.35
CA VAL A 89 -14.85 -1.67 8.04
C VAL A 89 -15.52 -2.59 7.03
N VAL A 90 -16.74 -3.03 7.33
CA VAL A 90 -17.53 -3.86 6.42
C VAL A 90 -18.55 -2.98 5.70
N ILE A 91 -18.56 -3.07 4.37
CA ILE A 91 -19.53 -2.38 3.52
C ILE A 91 -20.47 -3.44 2.93
N GLU A 92 -21.70 -3.42 3.36
CA GLU A 92 -22.70 -4.45 3.09
C GLU A 92 -23.47 -4.22 1.79
N GLY A 93 -23.99 -5.30 1.24
CA GLY A 93 -24.89 -5.26 0.09
C GLY A 93 -24.22 -4.96 -1.25
N VAL A 94 -22.91 -5.13 -1.34
CA VAL A 94 -22.12 -4.89 -2.57
C VAL A 94 -21.80 -6.21 -3.24
N ASP A 95 -22.31 -6.43 -4.44
CA ASP A 95 -21.89 -7.56 -5.27
C ASP A 95 -20.57 -7.23 -5.98
N TYR A 96 -19.77 -8.26 -6.30
CA TYR A 96 -18.52 -8.10 -7.07
C TYR A 96 -18.74 -7.42 -8.42
N THR A 97 -19.92 -7.58 -9.03
CA THR A 97 -20.30 -6.91 -10.29
C THR A 97 -20.57 -5.42 -10.15
N ASP A 98 -20.88 -4.96 -8.94
CA ASP A 98 -21.19 -3.58 -8.63
C ASP A 98 -19.97 -2.80 -8.13
N LEU A 99 -18.83 -3.46 -7.89
CA LEU A 99 -17.61 -2.82 -7.46
C LEU A 99 -17.04 -1.89 -8.54
N THR A 100 -16.73 -0.66 -8.16
CA THR A 100 -16.16 0.36 -9.05
C THR A 100 -14.98 1.09 -8.42
N ALA A 101 -14.11 1.68 -9.24
CA ALA A 101 -13.03 2.53 -8.76
C ALA A 101 -13.57 3.76 -7.99
N ASP A 102 -14.74 4.28 -8.36
CA ASP A 102 -15.37 5.43 -7.68
C ASP A 102 -15.77 5.10 -6.24
N MET A 103 -16.14 3.85 -5.95
CA MET A 103 -16.41 3.41 -4.58
C MET A 103 -15.15 3.51 -3.70
N LEU A 104 -13.97 3.20 -4.26
CA LEU A 104 -12.70 3.34 -3.55
C LEU A 104 -12.31 4.81 -3.33
N LYS A 105 -12.66 5.70 -4.29
CA LYS A 105 -12.42 7.14 -4.15
C LYS A 105 -13.15 7.75 -2.98
N SER A 106 -14.39 7.31 -2.74
CA SER A 106 -15.22 7.86 -1.66
C SER A 106 -14.71 7.51 -0.27
N LEU A 107 -13.75 6.59 -0.18
CA LEU A 107 -13.05 6.22 1.04
C LEU A 107 -11.77 7.06 1.25
N ASP A 108 -11.75 8.29 0.74
CA ASP A 108 -10.65 9.23 0.93
C ASP A 108 -10.31 9.42 2.42
N ASN A 109 -9.03 9.61 2.69
CA ASN A 109 -8.43 9.79 4.02
C ASN A 109 -8.32 8.53 4.90
N LYS A 110 -8.56 7.31 4.36
CA LYS A 110 -8.29 6.08 5.10
C LYS A 110 -7.35 5.20 4.30
N PHE A 111 -6.34 4.67 4.97
CA PHE A 111 -5.59 3.56 4.41
C PHE A 111 -6.50 2.35 4.30
N ILE A 112 -6.54 1.75 3.14
CA ILE A 112 -7.51 0.71 2.88
C ILE A 112 -6.82 -0.44 2.18
N LEU A 113 -6.82 -1.55 2.87
CA LEU A 113 -6.58 -2.85 2.29
C LEU A 113 -7.94 -3.34 1.83
N VAL A 114 -8.13 -3.48 0.53
CA VAL A 114 -9.44 -3.79 -0.03
C VAL A 114 -9.53 -5.27 -0.38
N ALA A 115 -10.53 -5.95 0.16
CA ALA A 115 -10.87 -7.31 -0.21
C ALA A 115 -12.39 -7.44 -0.38
N GLN A 116 -12.82 -8.45 -1.12
CA GLN A 116 -14.25 -8.74 -1.31
C GLN A 116 -14.59 -10.12 -0.81
N CYS A 117 -15.57 -10.17 0.08
CA CYS A 117 -16.27 -11.38 0.46
C CYS A 117 -17.27 -11.73 -0.64
N SER A 118 -17.08 -12.85 -1.31
CA SER A 118 -17.98 -13.37 -2.34
C SER A 118 -18.23 -14.86 -2.13
N ALA A 119 -19.35 -15.35 -2.65
CA ALA A 119 -19.65 -16.77 -2.60
C ALA A 119 -18.51 -17.60 -3.21
N LYS A 120 -18.19 -18.75 -2.62
CA LYS A 120 -17.08 -19.62 -3.05
C LYS A 120 -17.10 -19.96 -4.54
N ALA A 121 -18.30 -20.12 -5.12
CA ALA A 121 -18.47 -20.40 -6.54
C ALA A 121 -18.10 -19.23 -7.48
N ASN A 122 -17.97 -18.02 -6.95
CA ASN A 122 -17.75 -16.79 -7.72
C ASN A 122 -16.36 -16.22 -7.54
N VAL A 123 -15.40 -16.96 -6.99
CA VAL A 123 -14.05 -16.46 -6.68
C VAL A 123 -13.36 -15.87 -7.91
N GLU A 124 -13.41 -16.53 -9.06
CA GLU A 124 -12.75 -16.04 -10.28
C GLU A 124 -13.48 -14.81 -10.87
N LEU A 125 -14.77 -14.70 -10.69
CA LEU A 125 -15.52 -13.50 -11.10
C LEU A 125 -15.21 -12.31 -10.19
N ALA A 126 -15.13 -12.52 -8.88
CA ALA A 126 -14.70 -11.51 -7.92
C ALA A 126 -13.26 -11.06 -8.17
N TYR A 127 -12.37 -12.01 -8.42
CA TYR A 127 -10.98 -11.73 -8.80
C TYR A 127 -10.88 -10.87 -10.06
N ALA A 128 -11.64 -11.22 -11.11
CA ALA A 128 -11.68 -10.45 -12.35
C ALA A 128 -12.22 -9.03 -12.15
N ALA A 129 -13.23 -8.84 -11.28
CA ALA A 129 -13.77 -7.53 -10.95
C ALA A 129 -12.73 -6.66 -10.21
N LEU A 130 -12.03 -7.22 -9.22
CA LEU A 130 -10.96 -6.53 -8.49
C LEU A 130 -9.78 -6.15 -9.39
N LYS A 131 -9.38 -7.04 -10.30
CA LYS A 131 -8.37 -6.76 -11.34
C LYS A 131 -8.79 -5.60 -12.23
N LYS A 132 -10.03 -5.60 -12.69
CA LYS A 132 -10.57 -4.51 -13.54
C LYS A 132 -10.50 -3.17 -12.81
N ILE A 133 -10.85 -3.13 -11.52
CA ILE A 133 -10.74 -1.91 -10.71
C ILE A 133 -9.27 -1.47 -10.62
N ALA A 134 -8.36 -2.38 -10.30
CA ALA A 134 -6.93 -2.08 -10.20
C ALA A 134 -6.36 -1.55 -11.52
N THR A 135 -6.70 -2.16 -12.65
CA THR A 135 -6.27 -1.72 -13.99
C THR A 135 -6.86 -0.35 -14.36
N THR A 136 -8.15 -0.13 -14.11
CA THR A 136 -8.79 1.17 -14.38
C THR A 136 -8.10 2.28 -13.60
N ARG A 137 -7.71 2.00 -12.39
CA ARG A 137 -6.98 2.90 -11.52
C ARG A 137 -5.62 3.32 -12.07
N GLU A 138 -4.88 2.40 -12.68
CA GLU A 138 -3.57 2.67 -13.28
C GLU A 138 -3.68 3.61 -14.50
N THR A 139 -4.78 3.53 -15.23
CA THR A 139 -5.01 4.34 -16.43
C THR A 139 -5.55 5.73 -16.13
N ASP A 140 -6.25 5.90 -15.01
CA ASP A 140 -6.87 7.17 -14.61
C ASP A 140 -5.98 7.90 -13.59
N LYS A 141 -5.07 8.74 -14.09
CA LYS A 141 -4.13 9.52 -13.28
C LYS A 141 -4.79 10.57 -12.37
N ASP A 142 -6.06 10.89 -12.62
CA ASP A 142 -6.84 11.86 -11.84
C ASP A 142 -7.56 11.20 -10.65
N ILE A 143 -7.44 9.88 -10.49
CA ILE A 143 -8.02 9.14 -9.37
C ILE A 143 -7.14 9.28 -8.13
N TYR A 144 -7.26 10.39 -7.44
CA TYR A 144 -6.69 10.56 -6.11
C TYR A 144 -7.28 9.54 -5.14
N GLY A 145 -6.43 8.99 -4.27
CA GLY A 145 -6.83 8.08 -3.20
C GLY A 145 -6.91 6.60 -3.59
N VAL A 146 -6.95 6.24 -4.86
CA VAL A 146 -6.99 4.82 -5.26
C VAL A 146 -5.59 4.20 -5.33
N ASN A 147 -4.56 4.99 -5.68
CA ASN A 147 -3.16 4.53 -5.72
C ASN A 147 -2.57 4.21 -4.33
N GLU A 148 -3.27 4.53 -3.27
CA GLU A 148 -2.87 4.35 -1.88
C GLU A 148 -3.44 3.10 -1.26
N LYS A 149 -4.17 2.32 -2.03
CA LYS A 149 -4.91 1.17 -1.53
C LYS A 149 -4.35 -0.09 -2.14
N ILE A 150 -3.99 -1.05 -1.32
CA ILE A 150 -3.65 -2.38 -1.80
C ILE A 150 -4.95 -3.16 -1.92
N ILE A 151 -5.17 -3.74 -3.08
CA ILE A 151 -6.35 -4.56 -3.40
C ILE A 151 -5.93 -6.02 -3.30
N PHE A 152 -6.66 -6.81 -2.55
CA PHE A 152 -6.41 -8.24 -2.37
C PHE A 152 -7.40 -9.06 -3.17
N GLY A 153 -6.92 -10.07 -3.85
CA GLY A 153 -7.75 -11.00 -4.61
C GLY A 153 -7.25 -12.43 -4.49
N ARG A 154 -8.20 -13.37 -4.42
CA ARG A 154 -7.92 -14.80 -4.41
C ARG A 154 -8.25 -15.41 -5.76
N THR A 155 -7.31 -16.18 -6.29
CA THR A 155 -7.47 -16.92 -7.55
C THR A 155 -7.25 -18.41 -7.35
N MET A 156 -7.84 -19.20 -8.24
CA MET A 156 -7.55 -20.63 -8.38
C MET A 156 -6.76 -20.92 -9.67
N THR A 157 -6.36 -19.88 -10.40
CA THR A 157 -5.63 -19.95 -11.67
C THR A 157 -4.20 -19.50 -11.47
N ALA A 158 -3.24 -20.34 -11.87
CA ALA A 158 -1.81 -20.06 -11.74
C ALA A 158 -1.22 -19.25 -12.91
N THR A 159 -1.94 -19.13 -14.02
CA THR A 159 -1.43 -18.59 -15.30
C THR A 159 -1.84 -17.12 -15.56
N ASP A 160 -2.12 -16.37 -14.52
CA ASP A 160 -2.46 -14.96 -14.64
C ASP A 160 -1.21 -14.10 -14.87
N THR A 161 -1.02 -13.61 -16.09
CA THR A 161 0.14 -12.81 -16.52
C THR A 161 -0.07 -11.31 -16.46
N ASP A 162 -1.22 -10.83 -15.94
CA ASP A 162 -1.48 -9.41 -15.84
C ASP A 162 -0.51 -8.73 -14.86
N VAL A 163 0.08 -7.63 -15.30
CA VAL A 163 0.96 -6.78 -14.48
C VAL A 163 0.14 -5.61 -13.95
N ILE A 164 -0.15 -5.59 -12.66
CA ILE A 164 -1.04 -4.60 -12.05
C ILE A 164 -0.43 -4.05 -10.76
N THR A 165 -0.29 -2.73 -10.68
CA THR A 165 0.25 -2.04 -9.51
C THR A 165 -0.70 -2.14 -8.31
N ASN A 166 -0.15 -2.36 -7.12
CA ASN A 166 -0.88 -2.43 -5.86
C ASN A 166 -2.03 -3.46 -5.81
N PHE A 167 -1.94 -4.50 -6.63
CA PHE A 167 -2.84 -5.65 -6.57
C PHE A 167 -2.08 -6.87 -6.06
N ALA A 168 -2.51 -7.41 -4.92
CA ALA A 168 -1.96 -8.61 -4.32
C ALA A 168 -2.84 -9.81 -4.66
N SER A 169 -2.28 -10.79 -5.36
CA SER A 169 -2.97 -12.01 -5.78
C SER A 169 -2.54 -13.19 -4.92
N LYS A 170 -3.49 -13.99 -4.44
CA LYS A 170 -3.21 -15.22 -3.70
C LYS A 170 -3.88 -16.42 -4.33
N TYR A 171 -3.08 -17.45 -4.65
CA TYR A 171 -3.59 -18.74 -5.11
C TYR A 171 -3.98 -19.58 -3.90
N SER A 172 -5.25 -19.89 -3.75
CA SER A 172 -5.71 -20.81 -2.71
C SER A 172 -7.12 -21.33 -2.96
N LYS A 173 -7.36 -22.58 -2.57
CA LYS A 173 -8.69 -23.18 -2.47
C LYS A 173 -9.41 -22.77 -1.19
N VAL A 174 -8.66 -22.31 -0.20
CA VAL A 174 -9.22 -21.87 1.09
C VAL A 174 -9.95 -20.56 0.92
N TYR A 175 -11.16 -20.51 1.42
CA TYR A 175 -12.02 -19.34 1.33
C TYR A 175 -11.54 -18.24 2.25
N GLY A 176 -11.31 -17.04 1.71
CA GLY A 176 -10.78 -15.90 2.46
C GLY A 176 -9.25 -15.90 2.65
N ALA A 177 -8.50 -16.74 1.92
CA ALA A 177 -7.04 -16.83 2.06
C ALA A 177 -6.32 -15.48 1.81
N GLU A 178 -6.85 -14.65 0.94
CA GLU A 178 -6.32 -13.30 0.68
C GLU A 178 -6.30 -12.39 1.92
N MET A 179 -7.11 -12.74 2.93
CA MET A 179 -7.20 -11.99 4.18
C MET A 179 -5.95 -12.10 5.05
N THR A 180 -5.14 -13.15 4.87
CA THR A 180 -3.87 -13.32 5.59
C THR A 180 -2.89 -12.22 5.24
N MET A 181 -2.77 -11.86 3.94
CA MET A 181 -1.94 -10.74 3.47
C MET A 181 -2.43 -9.40 4.05
N ALA A 182 -3.75 -9.19 4.01
CA ALA A 182 -4.36 -7.98 4.56
C ALA A 182 -4.14 -7.86 6.07
N ALA A 183 -4.30 -8.96 6.80
CA ALA A 183 -4.09 -9.02 8.24
C ALA A 183 -2.64 -8.71 8.62
N TYR A 184 -1.68 -9.32 7.91
CA TYR A 184 -0.27 -9.06 8.13
C TYR A 184 0.06 -7.56 7.96
N LEU A 185 -0.33 -6.96 6.84
CA LEU A 185 -0.03 -5.54 6.59
C LEU A 185 -0.69 -4.62 7.62
N SER A 186 -1.93 -4.89 8.01
CA SER A 186 -2.63 -4.06 9.00
C SER A 186 -2.03 -4.18 10.41
N GLY A 187 -1.29 -5.25 10.68
CA GLY A 187 -0.60 -5.50 11.94
C GLY A 187 0.84 -4.98 12.00
N ILE A 188 1.40 -4.49 10.87
CA ILE A 188 2.79 -3.99 10.85
C ILE A 188 2.90 -2.70 11.65
N ASP A 189 3.77 -2.70 12.64
CA ASP A 189 4.26 -1.47 13.28
C ASP A 189 5.41 -0.89 12.45
N VAL A 190 5.10 0.05 11.57
CA VAL A 190 6.07 0.68 10.67
C VAL A 190 7.16 1.44 11.44
N TYR A 191 6.89 1.86 12.66
CA TYR A 191 7.85 2.56 13.52
C TYR A 191 8.49 1.66 14.58
N GLY A 192 8.09 0.39 14.63
CA GLY A 192 8.65 -0.60 15.53
C GLY A 192 10.13 -0.89 15.25
N VAL A 193 10.86 -1.17 16.31
CA VAL A 193 12.30 -1.38 16.24
C VAL A 193 12.65 -2.64 15.44
N SER A 194 13.37 -2.45 14.33
CA SER A 194 14.47 -3.33 13.92
C SER A 194 14.25 -4.53 13.02
N THR A 195 13.17 -4.72 12.33
CA THR A 195 13.21 -5.75 11.28
C THR A 195 12.57 -5.26 10.01
N VAL A 196 13.31 -5.35 8.91
CA VAL A 196 12.70 -5.33 7.57
C VAL A 196 11.66 -6.43 7.58
N ASN A 197 10.41 -6.06 7.76
CA ASN A 197 9.32 -7.01 7.71
C ASN A 197 9.15 -7.44 6.26
N ASP A 198 9.28 -8.73 6.00
CA ASP A 198 9.00 -9.33 4.72
C ASP A 198 7.82 -10.28 4.91
N TYR A 199 6.79 -10.14 4.07
CA TYR A 199 5.65 -11.03 4.13
C TYR A 199 6.02 -12.46 3.75
N MET A 200 6.94 -12.63 2.82
CA MET A 200 7.43 -13.96 2.44
C MET A 200 7.96 -14.72 3.67
N TYR A 201 7.61 -15.98 3.78
CA TYR A 201 7.89 -16.87 4.90
C TYR A 201 7.15 -16.57 6.20
N THR A 202 6.19 -15.65 6.21
CA THR A 202 5.31 -15.44 7.35
C THR A 202 4.51 -16.72 7.62
N ALA A 203 4.46 -17.14 8.89
CA ALA A 203 3.65 -18.26 9.31
C ALA A 203 2.18 -17.85 9.39
N GLU A 204 1.29 -18.64 8.81
CA GLU A 204 -0.13 -18.33 8.70
C GLU A 204 -1.00 -19.43 9.30
N SER A 205 -2.16 -19.02 9.83
CA SER A 205 -3.19 -19.94 10.36
C SER A 205 -4.20 -20.25 9.25
N ILE A 206 -3.76 -21.05 8.28
CA ILE A 206 -4.53 -21.44 7.10
C ILE A 206 -4.13 -22.86 6.68
N ASP A 207 -5.01 -23.55 5.95
CA ASP A 207 -4.68 -24.83 5.34
C ASP A 207 -3.75 -24.61 4.14
N GLU A 208 -2.72 -25.44 4.04
CA GLU A 208 -1.72 -25.37 2.97
C GLU A 208 -2.24 -25.80 1.60
N GLU A 209 -1.68 -25.24 0.56
CA GLU A 209 -1.78 -25.76 -0.79
C GLU A 209 -0.67 -26.77 -1.07
N VAL A 210 -1.01 -27.88 -1.71
CA VAL A 210 -0.03 -28.88 -2.13
C VAL A 210 0.58 -28.42 -3.46
N LEU A 211 1.85 -28.03 -3.41
CA LEU A 211 2.57 -27.53 -4.59
C LEU A 211 3.44 -28.61 -5.23
N THR A 212 3.49 -28.60 -6.56
CA THR A 212 4.58 -29.18 -7.35
C THR A 212 5.57 -28.07 -7.70
N ASP A 213 6.82 -28.44 -8.02
CA ASP A 213 7.84 -27.45 -8.42
C ASP A 213 7.35 -26.64 -9.64
N GLU A 214 6.73 -27.27 -10.63
CA GLU A 214 6.17 -26.62 -11.82
C GLU A 214 5.06 -25.62 -11.47
N LEU A 215 4.17 -25.98 -10.56
CA LEU A 215 3.11 -25.07 -10.09
C LEU A 215 3.70 -23.88 -9.35
N TYR A 216 4.65 -24.12 -8.45
CA TYR A 216 5.34 -23.04 -7.73
C TYR A 216 6.08 -22.09 -8.67
N GLU A 217 6.83 -22.62 -9.63
CA GLU A 217 7.51 -21.81 -10.65
C GLU A 217 6.50 -20.95 -11.44
N THR A 218 5.36 -21.54 -11.84
CA THR A 218 4.32 -20.83 -12.58
C THR A 218 3.73 -19.69 -11.73
N LEU A 219 3.41 -19.94 -10.46
CA LEU A 219 2.89 -18.92 -9.54
C LEU A 219 3.90 -17.79 -9.34
N SER A 220 5.16 -18.14 -9.10
CA SER A 220 6.24 -17.18 -8.89
C SER A 220 6.48 -16.30 -10.12
N LEU A 221 6.47 -16.88 -11.34
CA LEU A 221 6.61 -16.12 -12.59
C LEU A 221 5.45 -15.15 -12.86
N ASN A 222 4.32 -15.38 -12.22
CA ASN A 222 3.13 -14.54 -12.35
C ASN A 222 2.87 -13.66 -11.13
N ASP A 223 3.82 -13.52 -10.22
CA ASP A 223 3.70 -12.74 -8.98
C ASP A 223 2.44 -13.08 -8.17
N ILE A 224 2.14 -14.37 -8.04
CA ILE A 224 1.01 -14.89 -7.28
C ILE A 224 1.51 -15.53 -5.99
N ASN A 225 1.04 -15.02 -4.86
CA ASN A 225 1.37 -15.52 -3.53
C ASN A 225 0.65 -16.84 -3.24
N VAL A 226 1.24 -17.71 -2.42
CA VAL A 226 0.68 -19.02 -2.10
C VAL A 226 1.14 -19.52 -0.73
N ASP A 227 0.24 -20.14 0.02
CA ASP A 227 0.54 -20.76 1.30
C ASP A 227 0.83 -22.26 1.12
N THR A 228 1.95 -22.70 1.63
CA THR A 228 2.31 -24.12 1.64
C THR A 228 3.06 -24.49 2.90
N TYR A 229 3.14 -25.82 3.16
CA TYR A 229 3.93 -26.29 4.29
C TYR A 229 5.43 -26.16 3.99
N PHE A 230 6.08 -25.26 4.71
CA PHE A 230 7.50 -24.97 4.56
C PHE A 230 8.17 -24.73 5.92
N ALA A 231 9.31 -25.38 6.15
CA ALA A 231 10.11 -25.24 7.39
C ALA A 231 9.31 -25.41 8.69
N GLY A 232 8.40 -26.39 8.74
CA GLY A 232 7.67 -26.76 9.95
C GLY A 232 6.34 -26.04 10.20
N ASN A 233 5.96 -25.10 9.32
CA ASN A 233 4.69 -24.35 9.40
C ASN A 233 4.12 -24.12 8.00
N VAL A 234 2.85 -23.76 7.95
CA VAL A 234 2.28 -23.16 6.73
C VAL A 234 2.81 -21.75 6.60
N ARG A 235 3.39 -21.42 5.44
CA ARG A 235 4.01 -20.13 5.16
C ARG A 235 3.68 -19.66 3.77
N ASP A 236 3.58 -18.33 3.61
CA ASP A 236 3.54 -17.72 2.29
C ASP A 236 4.90 -17.82 1.59
N LEU A 237 4.90 -18.20 0.32
CA LEU A 237 6.09 -18.28 -0.55
C LEU A 237 6.11 -17.20 -1.64
N GLY A 238 5.42 -16.08 -1.46
CA GLY A 238 5.36 -15.00 -2.43
C GLY A 238 5.89 -13.69 -1.87
N GLY A 239 5.01 -12.90 -1.29
CA GLY A 239 5.33 -11.57 -0.75
C GLY A 239 5.38 -10.48 -1.81
N ASN A 240 4.74 -10.69 -2.96
CA ASN A 240 4.76 -9.78 -4.10
C ASN A 240 3.38 -9.23 -4.46
N LEU A 241 3.37 -8.05 -5.05
CA LEU A 241 2.28 -7.52 -5.85
C LEU A 241 2.38 -8.04 -7.28
N LYS A 242 1.29 -7.97 -8.04
CA LYS A 242 1.21 -8.42 -9.45
C LYS A 242 2.16 -7.73 -10.44
N ASN A 243 2.87 -6.72 -10.03
CA ASN A 243 3.92 -6.04 -10.81
C ASN A 243 5.35 -6.41 -10.36
N GLY A 244 5.52 -7.44 -9.56
CA GLY A 244 6.80 -7.87 -9.00
C GLY A 244 7.32 -6.99 -7.86
N ALA A 245 6.60 -5.95 -7.48
CA ALA A 245 6.99 -5.13 -6.33
C ALA A 245 6.76 -5.88 -5.01
N ASP A 246 7.67 -5.69 -4.08
CA ASP A 246 7.53 -6.23 -2.73
C ASP A 246 6.29 -5.67 -2.02
N LEU A 247 5.47 -6.56 -1.46
CA LEU A 247 4.21 -6.22 -0.81
C LEU A 247 4.43 -5.30 0.41
N THR A 248 5.39 -5.65 1.26
CA THR A 248 5.68 -4.91 2.49
C THR A 248 6.28 -3.55 2.19
N ASN A 249 7.24 -3.48 1.28
CA ASN A 249 7.85 -2.20 0.89
C ASN A 249 6.83 -1.27 0.23
N SER A 250 5.91 -1.81 -0.55
CA SER A 250 4.83 -1.03 -1.16
C SER A 250 3.92 -0.43 -0.09
N TYR A 251 3.58 -1.21 0.94
CA TYR A 251 2.82 -0.73 2.09
C TYR A 251 3.55 0.36 2.87
N VAL A 252 4.81 0.11 3.23
CA VAL A 252 5.65 1.06 3.99
C VAL A 252 5.78 2.39 3.26
N ARG A 253 5.93 2.38 1.93
CA ARG A 253 5.96 3.60 1.11
C ARG A 253 4.67 4.39 1.17
N ILE A 254 3.54 3.69 1.19
CA ILE A 254 2.23 4.31 1.36
C ILE A 254 2.17 5.05 2.71
N ILE A 255 2.58 4.41 3.79
CA ILE A 255 2.61 5.01 5.13
C ILE A 255 3.59 6.19 5.20
N LEU A 256 4.80 6.05 4.63
CA LEU A 256 5.78 7.13 4.56
C LEU A 256 5.20 8.39 3.91
N HIS A 257 4.52 8.20 2.77
CA HIS A 257 3.92 9.31 2.05
C HIS A 257 2.89 10.05 2.91
N GLN A 258 2.00 9.31 3.58
CA GLN A 258 1.04 9.93 4.49
C GLN A 258 1.72 10.68 5.62
N THR A 259 2.67 10.04 6.27
CA THR A 259 3.40 10.67 7.38
C THR A 259 4.05 11.98 6.95
N LEU A 260 4.70 11.99 5.77
CA LEU A 260 5.27 13.22 5.22
C LEU A 260 4.20 14.28 4.94
N THR A 261 3.06 13.87 4.40
CA THR A 261 1.92 14.78 4.14
C THR A 261 1.42 15.40 5.44
N ASP A 262 1.16 14.60 6.47
CA ASP A 262 0.68 15.06 7.77
C ASP A 262 1.69 16.00 8.45
N ARG A 263 2.98 15.66 8.43
CA ARG A 263 4.03 16.50 9.01
C ARG A 263 4.21 17.83 8.29
N LEU A 264 4.10 17.84 6.98
CA LEU A 264 4.17 19.09 6.21
C LEU A 264 2.91 19.93 6.38
N LEU A 265 1.75 19.32 6.54
CA LEU A 265 0.52 20.04 6.89
C LEU A 265 0.63 20.68 8.28
N GLU A 266 1.19 19.96 9.26
CA GLU A 266 1.45 20.51 10.59
C GLU A 266 2.34 21.75 10.52
N LEU A 267 3.37 21.77 9.66
CA LEU A 267 4.18 22.94 9.40
C LEU A 267 3.37 24.12 8.83
N LEU A 268 2.47 23.86 7.89
CA LEU A 268 1.60 24.91 7.31
C LEU A 268 0.69 25.52 8.38
N VAL A 269 0.10 24.71 9.24
CA VAL A 269 -0.77 25.15 10.34
C VAL A 269 0.00 26.01 11.34
N THR A 270 1.28 25.72 11.60
CA THR A 270 2.15 26.50 12.49
C THR A 270 2.64 27.82 11.89
N LYS A 271 2.22 28.16 10.68
CA LYS A 271 2.50 29.44 10.00
C LYS A 271 4.00 29.71 9.84
N ILE A 272 4.72 28.79 9.20
CA ILE A 272 6.14 28.99 8.88
C ILE A 272 6.35 30.25 8.01
N LYS A 273 7.38 31.02 8.35
CA LYS A 273 7.80 32.18 7.57
C LYS A 273 8.71 31.77 6.42
N ASN A 274 8.62 32.47 5.27
CA ASN A 274 9.37 32.15 4.06
C ASN A 274 10.89 32.03 4.27
N VAL A 275 11.50 32.84 5.14
CA VAL A 275 12.95 32.86 5.36
C VAL A 275 13.45 31.56 6.00
N ASP A 276 12.66 30.99 6.93
CA ASP A 276 13.02 29.76 7.65
C ASP A 276 12.31 28.53 7.06
N GLY A 277 11.34 28.75 6.17
CA GLY A 277 10.44 27.71 5.68
C GLY A 277 11.14 26.60 4.93
N VAL A 278 12.06 26.93 4.03
CA VAL A 278 12.83 25.94 3.23
C VAL A 278 13.63 25.01 4.13
N GLY A 279 14.35 25.56 5.11
CA GLY A 279 15.13 24.80 6.08
C GLY A 279 14.27 23.90 6.96
N LYS A 280 13.09 24.38 7.40
CA LYS A 280 12.14 23.60 8.21
C LYS A 280 11.52 22.48 7.43
N ILE A 281 11.12 22.70 6.17
CA ILE A 281 10.61 21.67 5.28
C ILE A 281 11.66 20.57 5.10
N TYR A 282 12.89 20.94 4.74
CA TYR A 282 14.00 19.99 4.61
C TYR A 282 14.21 19.17 5.88
N ALA A 283 14.29 19.84 7.04
CA ALA A 283 14.53 19.19 8.32
C ALA A 283 13.39 18.21 8.70
N THR A 284 12.14 18.58 8.43
CA THR A 284 10.98 17.72 8.71
C THR A 284 11.02 16.46 7.85
N ILE A 285 11.22 16.60 6.54
CA ILE A 285 11.31 15.46 5.63
C ILE A 285 12.50 14.56 6.01
N SER A 286 13.68 15.14 6.21
CA SER A 286 14.88 14.38 6.57
C SER A 286 14.74 13.63 7.89
N LYS A 287 14.04 14.22 8.87
CA LYS A 287 13.77 13.55 10.15
C LYS A 287 12.90 12.31 9.98
N GLU A 288 11.83 12.40 9.20
CA GLU A 288 10.96 11.24 8.97
C GLU A 288 11.67 10.15 8.15
N LEU A 289 12.45 10.52 7.14
CA LEU A 289 13.25 9.57 6.37
C LEU A 289 14.33 8.90 7.24
N GLU A 290 14.90 9.61 8.18
CA GLU A 290 15.85 9.04 9.15
C GLU A 290 15.18 8.04 10.10
N ASN A 291 13.93 8.29 10.51
CA ASN A 291 13.14 7.32 11.26
C ASN A 291 12.96 6.03 10.42
N TYR A 292 12.58 6.14 9.15
CA TYR A 292 12.45 5.00 8.25
C TYR A 292 13.76 4.26 8.02
N ARG A 293 14.87 4.99 7.90
CA ARG A 293 16.21 4.39 7.83
C ARG A 293 16.54 3.60 9.09
N SER A 294 16.25 4.14 10.26
CA SER A 294 16.51 3.48 11.54
C SER A 294 15.65 2.22 11.75
N CYS A 295 14.47 2.16 11.11
CA CYS A 295 13.62 0.97 11.07
C CYS A 295 14.05 -0.06 10.00
N GLY A 296 15.09 0.21 9.22
CA GLY A 296 15.64 -0.73 8.25
C GLY A 296 14.95 -0.73 6.88
N TYR A 297 14.07 0.23 6.57
CA TYR A 297 13.36 0.28 5.29
C TYR A 297 14.16 0.93 4.16
N LEU A 298 15.24 1.64 4.48
CA LEU A 298 16.04 2.35 3.48
C LEU A 298 17.45 1.74 3.36
N SER A 299 17.88 1.48 2.13
CA SER A 299 19.19 0.94 1.80
C SER A 299 20.22 2.05 1.70
N THR A 300 21.32 1.93 2.44
CA THR A 300 22.41 2.92 2.49
C THR A 300 23.54 2.64 1.50
N ASP A 301 23.46 1.56 0.74
CA ASP A 301 24.51 1.12 -0.20
C ASP A 301 24.18 1.39 -1.68
N LYS A 302 23.06 2.06 -1.95
CA LYS A 302 22.63 2.38 -3.30
C LYS A 302 23.27 3.64 -3.85
N VAL A 303 23.34 3.68 -5.17
CA VAL A 303 23.80 4.82 -5.95
C VAL A 303 22.69 5.19 -6.93
N TRP A 304 22.50 6.46 -7.18
CA TRP A 304 21.60 6.92 -8.24
C TRP A 304 22.17 6.54 -9.61
N THR A 305 21.53 5.60 -10.29
CA THR A 305 22.01 5.03 -11.57
C THR A 305 21.35 5.66 -12.79
N ASP A 306 20.29 6.43 -12.58
CA ASP A 306 19.62 7.12 -13.67
C ASP A 306 20.44 8.33 -14.13
N LYS A 307 20.07 8.84 -15.31
CA LYS A 307 20.65 10.08 -15.83
C LYS A 307 20.47 11.21 -14.83
N THR A 308 21.39 12.16 -14.86
CA THR A 308 21.29 13.40 -14.09
C THR A 308 19.89 14.01 -14.24
N MET A 309 19.19 14.14 -13.13
CA MET A 309 17.86 14.73 -13.08
C MET A 309 17.98 16.24 -13.00
N THR A 310 17.41 16.93 -13.98
CA THR A 310 17.33 18.38 -13.99
C THR A 310 15.89 18.85 -14.12
N VAL A 311 15.56 19.99 -13.55
CA VAL A 311 14.26 20.63 -13.65
C VAL A 311 14.38 22.09 -14.00
N THR A 312 13.45 22.62 -14.76
CA THR A 312 13.36 24.04 -15.06
C THR A 312 12.29 24.68 -14.20
N ALA A 313 12.66 25.63 -13.36
CA ALA A 313 11.72 26.37 -12.52
C ALA A 313 12.02 27.87 -12.63
N ASN A 314 10.97 28.66 -12.86
CA ASN A 314 11.07 30.11 -13.07
C ASN A 314 12.13 30.53 -14.11
N GLY A 315 12.20 29.80 -15.25
CA GLY A 315 13.15 30.07 -16.33
C GLY A 315 14.61 29.68 -16.06
N LYS A 316 14.91 29.10 -14.88
CA LYS A 316 16.26 28.65 -14.50
C LYS A 316 16.28 27.13 -14.38
N GLN A 317 17.34 26.50 -14.87
CA GLN A 317 17.59 25.09 -14.72
C GLN A 317 18.27 24.79 -13.36
N TYR A 318 17.77 23.78 -12.68
CA TYR A 318 18.33 23.26 -11.43
C TYR A 318 18.67 21.78 -11.59
N THR A 319 19.84 21.38 -11.20
CA THR A 319 20.22 19.97 -11.06
C THR A 319 19.69 19.48 -9.72
N ILE A 320 18.89 18.41 -9.76
CA ILE A 320 18.32 17.79 -8.55
C ILE A 320 19.29 16.75 -8.02
N ILE A 321 19.67 15.78 -8.84
CA ILE A 321 20.64 14.75 -8.48
C ILE A 321 21.44 14.37 -9.72
N GLU A 322 22.74 14.16 -9.56
CA GLU A 322 23.63 13.73 -10.64
C GLU A 322 23.70 12.19 -10.71
N GLU A 323 23.87 11.67 -11.92
CA GLU A 323 24.18 10.25 -12.13
C GLU A 323 25.44 9.87 -11.32
N GLY A 324 25.40 8.72 -10.65
CA GLY A 324 26.50 8.27 -9.80
C GLY A 324 26.46 8.83 -8.37
N THR A 325 25.48 9.65 -7.99
CA THR A 325 25.40 10.19 -6.62
C THR A 325 25.09 9.07 -5.61
N PRO A 326 25.93 8.84 -4.58
CA PRO A 326 25.68 7.86 -3.55
C PRO A 326 24.53 8.28 -2.62
N LEU A 327 23.59 7.35 -2.37
CA LEU A 327 22.50 7.52 -1.43
C LEU A 327 22.89 6.97 -0.05
N THR A 328 23.95 7.55 0.56
CA THR A 328 24.59 7.04 1.80
C THR A 328 23.65 6.97 3.01
N ASN A 329 22.58 7.76 3.01
CA ASN A 329 21.54 7.71 4.04
C ASN A 329 20.30 6.90 3.60
N GLY A 330 20.36 6.26 2.42
CA GLY A 330 19.17 5.59 1.83
C GLY A 330 18.15 6.57 1.26
N TYR A 331 18.44 7.86 1.28
CA TYR A 331 17.58 8.88 0.71
C TYR A 331 18.36 10.13 0.27
N PHE A 332 17.71 10.92 -0.57
CA PHE A 332 18.17 12.24 -0.97
C PHE A 332 16.99 13.23 -0.94
N VAL A 333 17.20 14.40 -0.37
CA VAL A 333 16.18 15.45 -0.28
C VAL A 333 16.74 16.74 -0.82
N GLN A 334 16.02 17.37 -1.74
CA GLN A 334 16.32 18.71 -2.21
C GLN A 334 15.08 19.58 -2.20
N VAL A 335 15.15 20.69 -1.50
CA VAL A 335 14.16 21.76 -1.56
C VAL A 335 14.75 22.90 -2.38
N LEU A 336 14.10 23.29 -3.47
CA LEU A 336 14.59 24.38 -4.29
C LEU A 336 14.53 25.72 -3.54
N PRO A 337 15.38 26.70 -3.90
CA PRO A 337 15.33 28.01 -3.27
C PRO A 337 14.05 28.78 -3.66
N MET A 338 13.65 29.75 -2.84
CA MET A 338 12.49 30.62 -3.11
C MET A 338 12.57 31.31 -4.47
N SER A 339 13.76 31.51 -5.04
CA SER A 339 13.96 32.06 -6.38
C SER A 339 13.47 31.14 -7.52
N ALA A 340 13.22 29.85 -7.22
CA ALA A 340 12.62 28.93 -8.17
C ALA A 340 11.10 29.15 -8.37
N LEU A 341 10.46 29.90 -7.47
CA LEU A 341 9.05 30.26 -7.60
C LEU A 341 8.87 31.46 -8.53
N THR A 342 7.80 31.43 -9.31
CA THR A 342 7.35 32.62 -10.05
C THR A 342 6.86 33.70 -9.08
N GLU A 343 6.72 34.93 -9.58
CA GLU A 343 6.18 36.02 -8.78
C GLU A 343 4.75 35.74 -8.29
N ASN A 344 3.95 35.13 -9.14
CA ASN A 344 2.58 34.71 -8.80
C ASN A 344 2.56 33.63 -7.71
N ASP A 345 3.47 32.63 -7.78
CA ASP A 345 3.54 31.58 -6.76
C ASP A 345 4.00 32.13 -5.40
N ARG A 346 4.95 33.09 -5.41
CA ARG A 346 5.36 33.80 -4.18
C ARG A 346 4.24 34.64 -3.61
N ALA A 347 3.46 35.35 -4.46
CA ALA A 347 2.28 36.10 -4.04
C ALA A 347 1.19 35.17 -3.46
N ALA A 348 1.03 33.97 -4.04
CA ALA A 348 0.14 32.93 -3.56
C ALA A 348 0.70 32.17 -2.33
N ARG A 349 1.90 32.53 -1.83
CA ARG A 349 2.57 31.95 -0.66
C ARG A 349 2.81 30.43 -0.80
N LYS A 350 3.08 29.94 -1.98
CA LYS A 350 3.43 28.53 -2.20
C LYS A 350 4.83 28.21 -1.68
N ALA A 351 5.03 26.98 -1.26
CA ALA A 351 6.36 26.43 -0.98
C ALA A 351 7.12 26.20 -2.30
N PRO A 352 8.48 26.28 -2.30
CA PRO A 352 9.25 25.90 -3.47
C PRO A 352 9.13 24.38 -3.72
N PRO A 353 9.41 23.93 -4.97
CA PRO A 353 9.39 22.50 -5.29
C PRO A 353 10.34 21.68 -4.42
N ILE A 354 9.90 20.49 -4.04
CA ILE A 354 10.60 19.56 -3.18
C ILE A 354 10.80 18.27 -3.94
N TYR A 355 12.01 17.71 -3.87
CA TYR A 355 12.36 16.43 -4.48
C TYR A 355 12.89 15.50 -3.40
N VAL A 356 12.29 14.30 -3.33
CA VAL A 356 12.68 13.25 -2.40
C VAL A 356 12.93 11.99 -3.22
N ILE A 357 14.11 11.40 -3.02
CA ILE A 357 14.50 10.13 -3.63
C ILE A 357 14.79 9.18 -2.49
N ILE A 358 14.27 7.98 -2.55
CA ILE A 358 14.47 6.95 -1.54
C ILE A 358 15.00 5.67 -2.20
N ALA A 359 15.86 4.97 -1.48
CA ALA A 359 16.40 3.67 -1.87
C ALA A 359 15.82 2.61 -0.94
N ASP A 360 14.94 1.76 -1.48
CA ASP A 360 14.30 0.70 -0.70
C ASP A 360 15.31 -0.36 -0.28
N GLN A 361 15.13 -0.88 0.93
CA GLN A 361 15.80 -2.06 1.44
C GLN A 361 14.90 -3.28 1.23
N TYR A 362 15.49 -4.37 0.72
CA TYR A 362 14.79 -5.64 0.54
C TYR A 362 15.34 -6.68 1.50
N GLY A 363 14.47 -7.56 2.00
CA GLY A 363 14.84 -8.72 2.79
C GLY A 363 15.61 -9.76 1.97
N ILE A 364 16.44 -10.58 2.64
CA ILE A 364 17.12 -11.72 2.02
C ILE A 364 16.14 -12.88 1.92
N ARG A 365 15.78 -13.28 0.70
CA ARG A 365 14.81 -14.36 0.43
C ARG A 365 15.48 -15.69 0.03
N ALA A 366 16.77 -15.68 -0.35
CA ALA A 366 17.49 -16.88 -0.73
C ALA A 366 18.96 -16.81 -0.29
N ILE A 367 19.50 -17.95 0.14
CA ILE A 367 20.91 -18.08 0.53
C ILE A 367 21.50 -19.27 -0.24
N THR A 368 22.57 -19.00 -1.02
CA THR A 368 23.34 -20.03 -1.70
C THR A 368 24.72 -20.16 -1.05
N VAL A 369 25.05 -21.34 -0.57
CA VAL A 369 26.35 -21.66 -0.01
C VAL A 369 27.11 -22.61 -0.93
N ASN A 370 28.26 -22.17 -1.44
CA ASN A 370 29.16 -23.00 -2.22
C ASN A 370 30.34 -23.43 -1.32
N GLY A 371 30.58 -24.73 -1.19
CA GLY A 371 31.68 -25.30 -0.42
C GLY A 371 32.38 -26.38 -1.21
N GLU A 372 33.70 -26.48 -1.06
CA GLU A 372 34.54 -27.53 -1.64
C GLU A 372 35.17 -28.34 -0.49
N ILE A 373 35.08 -29.66 -0.57
CA ILE A 373 35.75 -30.56 0.39
C ILE A 373 37.11 -30.92 -0.25
N ILE A 374 38.20 -30.54 0.42
CA ILE A 374 39.57 -30.84 0.00
C ILE A 374 40.04 -32.14 0.64
#